data_927a0c7843a78dfdbb16f03c5a755b11
#
_entry.id   927a0c7843a78dfdbb16f03c5a755b11
#
_cell.length_a   1.000
_cell.length_b   1.000
_cell.length_c   1.000
_cell.angle_alpha   90.00
_cell.angle_beta   90.00
_cell.angle_gamma   90.00
#
_symmetry.space_group_name_H-M   'P 1'
#
loop_
_entity.id
_entity.type
_entity.pdbx_description
1 polymer ?
#
loop_
_entity_poly.entity_id
_entity_poly.type
_entity_poly.pdbx_seq_one_letter_code
_entity_poly.pdbx_strand_id
1 'polypeptide(L)'
;LPAVALGGPPHSGKSVLAYSLTQALRARDVPHYLLRAYPPDYEGDWFFAAEPETVRHLRLKGASSAAWLPLLQRDIAARHLPLLVDVGGLPTLEQETLLDACTHGVLLTPDAASRELWRERFERHGLALLADLRSDLHGANALAGSGAPLEGTLAGLERGRMAEGPAFEALVERLAALFNAAMPGLLRQHLLTAPAELAVDVTSLARQLGQDPRGWLPEALPAVLEYLPEHTPLALYGRGPNWLYAAVAAHAWPAAFYLFDVRCGWVQAPALPWGTPTEALRVAVQRGEIAVQLDFRLPESYLDLATAATLPIPPVTAPGLILNGKLPHWLWSALVRQYQHCAWLAVAYPQMGGAVIVRSAIEERPVGVCVALLQK
;
A
#
# COMPACT_ATOMS: atom_id res chain seq x y z
N LEU A 1 7.14 14.18 -10.88
CA LEU A 1 6.01 13.26 -11.06
C LEU A 1 4.71 13.90 -10.56
N PRO A 2 3.55 13.62 -11.16
CA PRO A 2 2.26 14.12 -10.68
C PRO A 2 1.90 13.58 -9.29
N ALA A 3 1.30 14.45 -8.46
CA ALA A 3 0.59 14.10 -7.25
C ALA A 3 -0.80 14.77 -7.30
N VAL A 4 -1.85 13.95 -7.35
CA VAL A 4 -3.22 14.43 -7.56
C VAL A 4 -3.99 14.33 -6.26
N ALA A 5 -4.32 15.48 -5.65
CA ALA A 5 -5.12 15.56 -4.43
C ALA A 5 -6.61 15.33 -4.73
N LEU A 6 -7.26 14.48 -3.96
CA LEU A 6 -8.70 14.28 -3.98
C LEU A 6 -9.34 15.11 -2.87
N GLY A 7 -9.99 16.22 -3.22
CA GLY A 7 -10.61 17.17 -2.30
C GLY A 7 -12.12 17.10 -2.30
N GLY A 8 -12.72 17.52 -1.19
CA GLY A 8 -14.16 17.55 -0.98
C GLY A 8 -14.53 17.34 0.50
N PRO A 9 -15.75 17.68 0.94
CA PRO A 9 -16.17 17.58 2.33
C PRO A 9 -16.27 16.11 2.81
N PRO A 10 -16.42 15.86 4.11
CA PRO A 10 -16.73 14.53 4.63
C PRO A 10 -17.98 13.98 3.94
N HIS A 11 -18.02 12.65 3.78
CA HIS A 11 -19.15 11.93 3.17
C HIS A 11 -19.44 12.25 1.69
N SER A 12 -18.56 12.95 0.99
CA SER A 12 -18.70 13.19 -0.46
C SER A 12 -18.35 11.98 -1.34
N GLY A 13 -17.98 10.83 -0.78
CA GLY A 13 -17.61 9.64 -1.56
C GLY A 13 -16.15 9.58 -2.01
N LYS A 14 -15.27 10.48 -1.56
CA LYS A 14 -13.84 10.52 -1.96
C LYS A 14 -13.11 9.20 -1.83
N SER A 15 -13.30 8.51 -0.70
CA SER A 15 -12.60 7.24 -0.46
C SER A 15 -13.09 6.12 -1.40
N VAL A 16 -14.36 6.14 -1.80
CA VAL A 16 -14.92 5.24 -2.82
C VAL A 16 -14.34 5.60 -4.19
N LEU A 17 -14.30 6.89 -4.51
CA LEU A 17 -13.69 7.38 -5.76
C LEU A 17 -12.20 7.01 -5.81
N ALA A 18 -11.43 7.25 -4.76
CA ALA A 18 -10.01 6.90 -4.67
C ALA A 18 -9.77 5.42 -4.92
N TYR A 19 -10.58 4.55 -4.30
CA TYR A 19 -10.53 3.11 -4.52
C TYR A 19 -10.86 2.74 -5.97
N SER A 20 -11.97 3.26 -6.50
CA SER A 20 -12.43 2.99 -7.87
C SER A 20 -11.40 3.43 -8.92
N LEU A 21 -10.83 4.64 -8.76
CA LEU A 21 -9.76 5.15 -9.62
C LEU A 21 -8.54 4.24 -9.59
N THR A 22 -8.12 3.82 -8.39
CA THR A 22 -6.99 2.91 -8.25
C THR A 22 -7.23 1.58 -8.96
N GLN A 23 -8.42 0.98 -8.84
CA GLN A 23 -8.76 -0.26 -9.54
C GLN A 23 -8.79 -0.07 -11.06
N ALA A 24 -9.41 1.01 -11.55
CA ALA A 24 -9.51 1.30 -12.97
C ALA A 24 -8.14 1.59 -13.61
N LEU A 25 -7.27 2.33 -12.92
CA LEU A 25 -5.90 2.60 -13.39
C LEU A 25 -5.03 1.34 -13.38
N ARG A 26 -5.19 0.47 -12.37
CA ARG A 26 -4.52 -0.83 -12.31
C ARG A 26 -4.96 -1.76 -13.44
N ALA A 27 -6.25 -1.78 -13.76
CA ALA A 27 -6.77 -2.56 -14.89
C ALA A 27 -6.18 -2.13 -16.23
N ARG A 28 -5.70 -0.88 -16.33
CA ARG A 28 -5.04 -0.30 -17.50
C ARG A 28 -3.49 -0.33 -17.42
N ASP A 29 -2.94 -1.06 -16.45
CA ASP A 29 -1.50 -1.14 -16.18
C ASP A 29 -0.81 0.23 -16.00
N VAL A 30 -1.52 1.23 -15.47
CA VAL A 30 -0.98 2.56 -15.18
C VAL A 30 -0.30 2.56 -13.82
N PRO A 31 1.05 2.71 -13.75
CA PRO A 31 1.76 2.72 -12.49
C PRO A 31 1.42 3.97 -11.67
N HIS A 32 0.96 3.75 -10.45
CA HIS A 32 0.63 4.81 -9.49
C HIS A 32 0.58 4.24 -8.06
N TYR A 33 0.50 5.12 -7.10
CA TYR A 33 0.28 4.78 -5.70
C TYR A 33 -0.85 5.63 -5.11
N LEU A 34 -1.73 5.02 -4.32
CA LEU A 34 -2.74 5.73 -3.54
C LEU A 34 -2.21 5.97 -2.14
N LEU A 35 -1.99 7.23 -1.79
CA LEU A 35 -1.63 7.68 -0.46
C LEU A 35 -2.87 8.25 0.24
N ARG A 36 -3.30 7.62 1.32
CA ARG A 36 -4.34 8.16 2.18
C ARG A 36 -3.68 9.04 3.23
N ALA A 37 -3.82 10.35 3.05
CA ALA A 37 -3.12 11.35 3.84
C ALA A 37 -3.93 11.82 5.07
N TYR A 38 -4.96 11.08 5.46
CA TYR A 38 -5.78 11.40 6.62
C TYR A 38 -5.80 10.23 7.61
N PRO A 39 -5.39 10.44 8.88
CA PRO A 39 -5.57 9.44 9.92
C PRO A 39 -7.06 9.23 10.24
N PRO A 40 -7.50 8.05 10.55
CA PRO A 40 -6.80 6.79 10.76
C PRO A 40 -6.78 5.87 9.55
N ASP A 41 -7.01 6.38 8.35
CA ASP A 41 -7.28 5.60 7.15
C ASP A 41 -6.03 5.23 6.31
N TYR A 42 -4.84 5.19 6.92
CA TYR A 42 -3.64 4.59 6.30
C TYR A 42 -3.80 3.12 5.91
N GLU A 43 -5.00 2.62 6.04
CA GLU A 43 -5.28 1.21 5.98
C GLU A 43 -5.15 0.58 4.59
N GLY A 44 -4.84 1.38 3.56
CA GLY A 44 -4.79 0.88 2.19
C GLY A 44 -6.17 0.40 1.71
N ASP A 45 -6.20 -0.25 0.56
CA ASP A 45 -7.46 -0.65 -0.10
C ASP A 45 -8.10 -1.92 0.48
N TRP A 46 -7.42 -2.62 1.39
CA TRP A 46 -7.86 -3.92 1.88
C TRP A 46 -9.26 -3.90 2.51
N PHE A 47 -9.62 -2.80 3.19
CA PHE A 47 -10.90 -2.69 3.88
C PHE A 47 -12.09 -2.49 2.92
N PHE A 48 -11.85 -2.14 1.65
CA PHE A 48 -12.88 -2.17 0.61
C PHE A 48 -13.04 -3.57 0.01
N ALA A 49 -11.99 -4.39 0.08
CA ALA A 49 -11.99 -5.74 -0.46
C ALA A 49 -12.28 -6.82 0.60
N ALA A 50 -12.23 -6.50 1.89
CA ALA A 50 -12.45 -7.43 2.98
C ALA A 50 -13.89 -7.41 3.49
N GLU A 51 -14.32 -8.52 4.05
CA GLU A 51 -15.63 -8.65 4.68
C GLU A 51 -15.85 -7.61 5.80
N PRO A 52 -17.06 -7.02 5.94
CA PRO A 52 -17.33 -5.94 6.90
C PRO A 52 -17.01 -6.29 8.34
N GLU A 53 -17.09 -7.54 8.73
CA GLU A 53 -16.77 -8.02 10.07
C GLU A 53 -15.27 -8.03 10.33
N THR A 54 -14.47 -8.50 9.38
CA THR A 54 -13.02 -8.43 9.39
C THR A 54 -12.54 -6.99 9.49
N VAL A 55 -13.16 -6.08 8.72
CA VAL A 55 -12.87 -4.65 8.76
C VAL A 55 -13.14 -4.06 10.16
N ARG A 56 -14.27 -4.39 10.79
CA ARG A 56 -14.61 -3.91 12.13
C ARG A 56 -13.61 -4.33 13.20
N HIS A 57 -13.07 -5.54 13.10
CA HIS A 57 -12.11 -6.08 14.05
C HIS A 57 -10.68 -5.56 13.86
N LEU A 58 -10.29 -5.29 12.62
CA LEU A 58 -8.92 -4.89 12.28
C LEU A 58 -8.75 -3.37 12.14
N ARG A 59 -9.85 -2.63 11.99
CA ARG A 59 -9.81 -1.17 11.81
C ARG A 59 -9.42 -0.47 13.10
N LEU A 60 -8.27 0.18 13.07
CA LEU A 60 -7.82 1.05 14.16
C LEU A 60 -8.37 2.46 13.94
N LYS A 61 -9.27 2.91 14.81
CA LYS A 61 -9.63 4.33 14.91
C LYS A 61 -8.65 4.98 15.92
N GLY A 62 -7.54 5.48 15.42
CA GLY A 62 -6.54 6.17 16.24
C GLY A 62 -6.73 7.68 16.25
N ALA A 63 -6.28 8.32 17.32
CA ALA A 63 -6.05 9.76 17.31
C ALA A 63 -4.83 10.05 16.43
N SER A 64 -4.92 11.01 15.52
CA SER A 64 -3.76 11.45 14.75
C SER A 64 -2.80 12.21 15.64
N SER A 65 -1.54 11.82 15.68
CA SER A 65 -0.49 12.69 16.18
C SER A 65 -0.04 13.63 15.05
N ALA A 66 0.21 14.90 15.35
CA ALA A 66 0.72 15.87 14.37
C ALA A 66 2.11 15.50 13.86
N ALA A 67 2.79 14.57 14.52
CA ALA A 67 4.16 14.15 14.19
C ALA A 67 4.32 13.47 12.82
N TRP A 68 3.24 12.89 12.26
CA TRP A 68 3.30 12.22 10.95
C TRP A 68 3.16 13.18 9.76
N LEU A 69 2.62 14.37 9.96
CA LEU A 69 2.36 15.33 8.86
C LEU A 69 3.62 15.73 8.09
N PRO A 70 4.75 16.08 8.73
CA PRO A 70 6.00 16.35 8.00
C PRO A 70 6.54 15.14 7.23
N LEU A 71 6.32 13.93 7.75
CA LEU A 71 6.75 12.71 7.08
C LEU A 71 5.96 12.46 5.81
N LEU A 72 4.62 12.66 5.86
CA LEU A 72 3.78 12.57 4.67
C LEU A 72 4.12 13.62 3.62
N GLN A 73 4.31 14.85 4.04
CA GLN A 73 4.69 15.94 3.15
C GLN A 73 6.01 15.62 2.44
N ARG A 74 7.00 15.10 3.19
CA ARG A 74 8.24 14.58 2.64
C ARG A 74 7.99 13.47 1.62
N ASP A 75 7.15 12.49 1.94
CA ASP A 75 6.88 11.33 1.09
C ASP A 75 6.13 11.74 -0.19
N ILE A 76 5.20 12.70 -0.11
CA ILE A 76 4.54 13.26 -1.30
C ILE A 76 5.56 14.03 -2.15
N ALA A 77 6.43 14.84 -1.54
CA ALA A 77 7.43 15.63 -2.25
C ALA A 77 8.49 14.73 -2.93
N ALA A 78 8.98 13.72 -2.24
CA ALA A 78 10.01 12.79 -2.71
C ALA A 78 9.49 11.61 -3.55
N ARG A 79 8.21 11.60 -3.89
CA ARG A 79 7.54 10.49 -4.57
C ARG A 79 8.30 9.89 -5.76
N HIS A 80 8.31 8.58 -5.82
CA HIS A 80 8.95 7.80 -6.88
C HIS A 80 7.98 7.28 -7.95
N LEU A 81 6.67 7.41 -7.73
CA LEU A 81 5.61 7.11 -8.69
C LEU A 81 4.58 8.25 -8.68
N PRO A 82 3.76 8.39 -9.73
CA PRO A 82 2.58 9.24 -9.69
C PRO A 82 1.68 8.89 -8.51
N LEU A 83 1.14 9.89 -7.81
CA LEU A 83 0.31 9.70 -6.62
C LEU A 83 -1.14 10.14 -6.85
N LEU A 84 -2.07 9.36 -6.30
CA LEU A 84 -3.37 9.83 -5.85
C LEU A 84 -3.27 10.09 -4.35
N VAL A 85 -3.67 11.27 -3.88
CA VAL A 85 -3.58 11.66 -2.46
C VAL A 85 -4.98 11.96 -1.92
N ASP A 86 -5.51 11.08 -1.06
CA ASP A 86 -6.77 11.31 -0.35
C ASP A 86 -6.48 12.16 0.90
N VAL A 87 -6.80 13.46 0.84
CA VAL A 87 -6.47 14.44 1.90
C VAL A 87 -7.52 14.56 3.01
N GLY A 88 -8.54 13.70 3.01
CA GLY A 88 -9.63 13.76 3.98
C GLY A 88 -10.68 14.84 3.66
N GLY A 89 -11.63 15.04 4.56
CA GLY A 89 -12.80 15.89 4.31
C GLY A 89 -12.79 17.24 5.05
N LEU A 90 -12.09 17.34 6.17
CA LEU A 90 -11.96 18.55 7.00
C LEU A 90 -10.51 18.71 7.46
N PRO A 91 -9.59 19.05 6.53
CA PRO A 91 -8.21 19.26 6.92
C PRO A 91 -8.10 20.49 7.83
N THR A 92 -7.27 20.41 8.87
CA THR A 92 -6.82 21.59 9.62
C THR A 92 -5.88 22.42 8.76
N LEU A 93 -5.58 23.66 9.14
CA LEU A 93 -4.60 24.49 8.42
C LEU A 93 -3.22 23.80 8.30
N GLU A 94 -2.82 23.08 9.35
CA GLU A 94 -1.58 22.29 9.32
C GLU A 94 -1.67 21.14 8.29
N GLN A 95 -2.80 20.46 8.20
CA GLN A 95 -3.02 19.38 7.24
C GLN A 95 -3.15 19.86 5.80
N GLU A 96 -3.62 21.10 5.59
CA GLU A 96 -3.65 21.72 4.26
C GLU A 96 -2.25 21.85 3.66
N THR A 97 -1.18 21.92 4.46
CA THR A 97 0.20 21.99 3.96
C THR A 97 0.63 20.75 3.14
N LEU A 98 -0.11 19.63 3.24
CA LEU A 98 0.10 18.48 2.34
C LEU A 98 -0.18 18.83 0.87
N LEU A 99 -1.07 19.78 0.63
CA LEU A 99 -1.39 20.26 -0.72
C LEU A 99 -0.21 20.96 -1.39
N ASP A 100 0.71 21.57 -0.63
CA ASP A 100 1.92 22.21 -1.16
C ASP A 100 2.83 21.23 -1.92
N ALA A 101 2.79 19.96 -1.55
CA ALA A 101 3.54 18.89 -2.21
C ALA A 101 2.78 18.23 -3.37
N CYS A 102 1.50 18.57 -3.57
CA CYS A 102 0.67 18.10 -4.68
C CYS A 102 0.81 19.03 -5.91
N THR A 103 0.45 18.51 -7.08
CA THR A 103 0.56 19.23 -8.35
C THR A 103 -0.79 19.49 -8.99
N HIS A 104 -1.75 18.63 -8.75
CA HIS A 104 -3.08 18.68 -9.37
C HIS A 104 -4.15 18.37 -8.33
N GLY A 105 -5.39 18.74 -8.65
CA GLY A 105 -6.56 18.49 -7.82
C GLY A 105 -7.74 17.89 -8.59
N VAL A 106 -8.49 17.04 -7.91
CA VAL A 106 -9.82 16.57 -8.30
C VAL A 106 -10.77 16.95 -7.18
N LEU A 107 -11.77 17.77 -7.49
CA LEU A 107 -12.84 18.14 -6.56
C LEU A 107 -14.00 17.13 -6.67
N LEU A 108 -14.54 16.75 -5.52
CA LEU A 108 -15.75 15.94 -5.41
C LEU A 108 -16.64 16.53 -4.30
N THR A 109 -17.65 17.30 -4.70
CA THR A 109 -18.46 18.10 -3.76
C THR A 109 -19.94 17.93 -3.98
N PRO A 110 -20.77 17.86 -2.92
CA PRO A 110 -22.23 17.69 -3.06
C PRO A 110 -22.96 18.98 -3.39
N ASP A 111 -22.40 20.14 -3.09
CA ASP A 111 -23.05 21.44 -3.17
C ASP A 111 -22.09 22.56 -3.56
N ALA A 112 -22.66 23.73 -3.93
CA ALA A 112 -21.89 24.88 -4.40
C ALA A 112 -20.99 25.51 -3.31
N ALA A 113 -21.42 25.53 -2.05
CA ALA A 113 -20.64 26.12 -0.96
C ALA A 113 -19.39 25.31 -0.65
N SER A 114 -19.52 23.98 -0.59
CA SER A 114 -18.38 23.06 -0.46
C SER A 114 -17.44 23.14 -1.66
N ARG A 115 -18.00 23.31 -2.87
CA ARG A 115 -17.25 23.47 -4.12
C ARG A 115 -16.36 24.69 -4.07
N GLU A 116 -16.92 25.85 -3.71
CA GLU A 116 -16.18 27.10 -3.64
C GLU A 116 -15.05 27.03 -2.61
N LEU A 117 -15.37 26.55 -1.38
CA LEU A 117 -14.38 26.40 -0.31
C LEU A 117 -13.19 25.54 -0.72
N TRP A 118 -13.45 24.40 -1.39
CA TRP A 118 -12.39 23.49 -1.82
C TRP A 118 -11.62 24.00 -3.04
N ARG A 119 -12.29 24.77 -3.91
CA ARG A 119 -11.65 25.44 -5.05
C ARG A 119 -10.65 26.48 -4.55
N GLU A 120 -11.05 27.35 -3.62
CA GLU A 120 -10.18 28.34 -2.99
C GLU A 120 -8.96 27.69 -2.31
N ARG A 121 -9.16 26.53 -1.65
CA ARG A 121 -8.05 25.76 -1.07
C ARG A 121 -7.05 25.33 -2.15
N PHE A 122 -7.53 24.71 -3.21
CA PHE A 122 -6.65 24.24 -4.28
C PHE A 122 -5.93 25.39 -4.99
N GLU A 123 -6.61 26.49 -5.22
CA GLU A 123 -6.02 27.70 -5.79
C GLU A 123 -4.93 28.29 -4.88
N ARG A 124 -5.18 28.37 -3.57
CA ARG A 124 -4.21 28.85 -2.57
C ARG A 124 -2.91 28.05 -2.58
N HIS A 125 -2.99 26.75 -2.80
CA HIS A 125 -1.86 25.83 -2.87
C HIS A 125 -1.35 25.60 -4.30
N GLY A 126 -1.84 26.34 -5.29
CA GLY A 126 -1.36 26.32 -6.67
C GLY A 126 -1.63 25.02 -7.43
N LEU A 127 -2.65 24.24 -7.06
CA LEU A 127 -2.98 22.99 -7.73
C LEU A 127 -3.70 23.26 -9.06
N ALA A 128 -3.24 22.60 -10.14
CA ALA A 128 -3.96 22.57 -11.40
C ALA A 128 -5.21 21.68 -11.28
N LEU A 129 -6.39 22.27 -11.48
CA LEU A 129 -7.65 21.54 -11.34
C LEU A 129 -7.88 20.64 -12.55
N LEU A 130 -7.83 19.30 -12.34
CA LEU A 130 -8.09 18.29 -13.37
C LEU A 130 -9.58 18.04 -13.57
N ALA A 131 -10.32 17.98 -12.46
CA ALA A 131 -11.76 17.72 -12.50
C ALA A 131 -12.48 18.43 -11.35
N ASP A 132 -13.69 18.87 -11.63
CA ASP A 132 -14.62 19.51 -10.71
C ASP A 132 -15.96 18.77 -10.79
N LEU A 133 -16.13 17.80 -9.90
CA LEU A 133 -17.21 16.82 -9.96
C LEU A 133 -18.21 17.05 -8.84
N ARG A 134 -19.48 16.99 -9.19
CA ARG A 134 -20.58 16.91 -8.22
C ARG A 134 -20.74 15.49 -7.72
N SER A 135 -20.81 15.31 -6.41
CA SER A 135 -21.24 14.05 -5.79
C SER A 135 -22.75 14.09 -5.52
N ASP A 136 -23.48 13.13 -6.03
CA ASP A 136 -24.93 13.03 -5.81
C ASP A 136 -25.31 11.56 -5.55
N LEU A 137 -25.62 11.23 -4.30
CA LEU A 137 -25.89 9.85 -3.89
C LEU A 137 -27.05 9.20 -4.65
N HIS A 138 -28.07 10.00 -4.96
CA HIS A 138 -29.34 9.53 -5.55
C HIS A 138 -29.57 10.07 -6.97
N GLY A 139 -28.60 10.79 -7.53
CA GLY A 139 -28.68 11.36 -8.86
C GLY A 139 -28.32 10.38 -9.97
N ALA A 140 -27.98 10.93 -11.11
CA ALA A 140 -27.51 10.18 -12.27
C ALA A 140 -26.07 10.59 -12.63
N ASN A 141 -25.28 9.62 -13.08
CA ASN A 141 -23.95 9.87 -13.63
C ASN A 141 -24.06 10.70 -14.91
N ALA A 142 -23.33 11.80 -14.99
CA ALA A 142 -23.35 12.67 -16.15
C ALA A 142 -21.97 13.31 -16.40
N LEU A 143 -21.59 13.42 -17.65
CA LEU A 143 -20.47 14.25 -18.10
C LEU A 143 -21.04 15.56 -18.61
N ALA A 144 -20.71 16.66 -17.97
CA ALA A 144 -21.17 18.00 -18.36
C ALA A 144 -20.20 18.71 -19.30
N GLY A 145 -18.90 18.48 -19.13
CA GLY A 145 -17.86 19.07 -19.96
C GLY A 145 -16.56 18.27 -19.90
N SER A 146 -15.91 18.10 -21.06
CA SER A 146 -14.62 17.43 -21.20
C SER A 146 -13.43 18.42 -21.25
N GLY A 147 -13.67 19.69 -20.93
CA GLY A 147 -12.66 20.74 -20.87
C GLY A 147 -11.68 20.57 -19.72
N ALA A 148 -10.91 21.62 -19.43
CA ALA A 148 -10.04 21.70 -18.26
C ALA A 148 -10.56 22.80 -17.33
N PRO A 149 -11.14 22.46 -16.18
CA PRO A 149 -11.33 21.11 -15.63
C PRO A 149 -12.41 20.25 -16.31
N LEU A 150 -12.36 18.94 -16.09
CA LEU A 150 -13.44 18.01 -16.41
C LEU A 150 -14.62 18.32 -15.49
N GLU A 151 -15.83 18.46 -16.03
CA GLU A 151 -17.03 18.69 -15.23
C GLU A 151 -18.07 17.58 -15.41
N GLY A 152 -18.72 17.20 -14.31
CA GLY A 152 -19.71 16.14 -14.33
C GLY A 152 -20.28 15.81 -12.96
N THR A 153 -21.11 14.77 -12.94
CA THR A 153 -21.71 14.23 -11.72
C THR A 153 -21.33 12.77 -11.56
N LEU A 154 -20.91 12.39 -10.37
CA LEU A 154 -20.75 11.01 -9.94
C LEU A 154 -21.85 10.66 -8.94
N ALA A 155 -22.65 9.65 -9.28
CA ALA A 155 -23.76 9.20 -8.47
C ALA A 155 -23.45 7.88 -7.75
N GLY A 156 -24.16 7.62 -6.65
CA GLY A 156 -24.14 6.32 -5.97
C GLY A 156 -22.79 5.90 -5.39
N LEU A 157 -21.94 6.85 -4.98
CA LEU A 157 -20.63 6.56 -4.37
C LEU A 157 -20.78 6.00 -2.96
N GLU A 158 -21.18 4.74 -2.87
CA GLU A 158 -21.38 3.98 -1.63
C GLU A 158 -20.28 2.94 -1.42
N ARG A 159 -20.02 2.61 -0.17
CA ARG A 159 -19.08 1.53 0.17
C ARG A 159 -19.54 0.20 -0.42
N GLY A 160 -18.60 -0.56 -0.98
CA GLY A 160 -18.90 -1.84 -1.65
C GLY A 160 -19.34 -1.69 -3.09
N ARG A 161 -19.46 -0.46 -3.61
CA ARG A 161 -19.72 -0.19 -5.03
C ARG A 161 -18.51 0.45 -5.69
N MET A 162 -18.37 0.23 -6.98
CA MET A 162 -17.40 0.92 -7.82
C MET A 162 -18.03 2.17 -8.41
N ALA A 163 -17.27 3.25 -8.53
CA ALA A 163 -17.68 4.39 -9.33
C ALA A 163 -17.76 3.98 -10.81
N GLU A 164 -18.74 4.51 -11.52
CA GLU A 164 -19.01 4.21 -12.92
C GLU A 164 -19.58 5.44 -13.65
N GLY A 165 -19.79 5.30 -14.94
CA GLY A 165 -20.42 6.31 -15.79
C GLY A 165 -19.44 7.24 -16.49
N PRO A 166 -19.96 8.11 -17.40
CA PRO A 166 -19.14 8.84 -18.35
C PRO A 166 -18.15 9.82 -17.72
N ALA A 167 -18.51 10.48 -16.60
CA ALA A 167 -17.58 11.38 -15.90
C ALA A 167 -16.45 10.60 -15.20
N PHE A 168 -16.75 9.41 -14.65
CA PHE A 168 -15.73 8.54 -14.06
C PHE A 168 -14.74 8.04 -15.12
N GLU A 169 -15.25 7.53 -16.25
CA GLU A 169 -14.38 7.03 -17.33
C GLU A 169 -13.50 8.14 -17.91
N ALA A 170 -14.05 9.34 -18.14
CA ALA A 170 -13.30 10.48 -18.60
C ALA A 170 -12.22 10.92 -17.59
N LEU A 171 -12.50 10.86 -16.28
CA LEU A 171 -11.50 11.12 -15.23
C LEU A 171 -10.39 10.07 -15.24
N VAL A 172 -10.73 8.78 -15.35
CA VAL A 172 -9.75 7.69 -15.44
C VAL A 172 -8.83 7.86 -16.64
N GLU A 173 -9.37 8.21 -17.83
CA GLU A 173 -8.60 8.47 -19.04
C GLU A 173 -7.64 9.65 -18.85
N ARG A 174 -8.12 10.74 -18.24
CA ARG A 174 -7.30 11.93 -17.96
C ARG A 174 -6.15 11.63 -16.99
N LEU A 175 -6.43 10.91 -15.92
CA LEU A 175 -5.40 10.48 -14.97
C LEU A 175 -4.41 9.51 -15.60
N ALA A 176 -4.89 8.56 -16.41
CA ALA A 176 -4.03 7.63 -17.12
C ALA A 176 -3.09 8.37 -18.09
N ALA A 177 -3.60 9.32 -18.85
CA ALA A 177 -2.80 10.15 -19.74
C ALA A 177 -1.74 10.98 -18.97
N LEU A 178 -2.13 11.64 -17.87
CA LEU A 178 -1.24 12.42 -17.02
C LEU A 178 -0.13 11.56 -16.41
N PHE A 179 -0.47 10.40 -15.88
CA PHE A 179 0.48 9.51 -15.23
C PHE A 179 1.41 8.83 -16.26
N ASN A 180 0.88 8.36 -17.37
CA ASN A 180 1.68 7.75 -18.43
C ASN A 180 2.64 8.75 -19.08
N ALA A 181 2.26 10.02 -19.24
CA ALA A 181 3.16 11.05 -19.75
C ALA A 181 4.41 11.27 -18.86
N ALA A 182 4.30 11.00 -17.57
CA ALA A 182 5.39 11.10 -16.61
C ALA A 182 6.25 9.84 -16.48
N MET A 183 5.85 8.73 -17.13
CA MET A 183 6.47 7.40 -16.95
C MET A 183 7.57 7.00 -17.94
N PRO A 184 7.77 7.65 -19.13
CA PRO A 184 8.75 7.16 -20.08
C PRO A 184 10.13 6.99 -19.45
N GLY A 185 10.62 5.74 -19.43
CA GLY A 185 11.92 5.40 -18.85
C GLY A 185 11.98 5.29 -17.33
N LEU A 186 10.94 5.61 -16.58
CA LEU A 186 10.98 5.61 -15.10
C LEU A 186 11.25 4.20 -14.53
N LEU A 187 10.57 3.17 -15.01
CA LEU A 187 10.85 1.78 -14.64
C LEU A 187 12.31 1.42 -14.90
N ARG A 188 12.80 1.72 -16.11
CA ARG A 188 14.19 1.47 -16.47
C ARG A 188 15.15 2.24 -15.56
N GLN A 189 14.86 3.49 -15.26
CA GLN A 189 15.67 4.30 -14.35
C GLN A 189 15.71 3.68 -12.94
N HIS A 190 14.57 3.26 -12.40
CA HIS A 190 14.52 2.60 -11.09
C HIS A 190 15.33 1.30 -11.09
N LEU A 191 15.20 0.45 -12.11
CA LEU A 191 15.95 -0.80 -12.19
C LEU A 191 17.46 -0.56 -12.38
N LEU A 192 17.87 0.45 -13.14
CA LEU A 192 19.29 0.80 -13.32
C LEU A 192 19.93 1.38 -12.04
N THR A 193 19.12 1.94 -11.14
CA THR A 193 19.60 2.45 -9.85
C THR A 193 19.45 1.44 -8.71
N ALA A 194 19.09 0.20 -9.02
CA ALA A 194 18.99 -0.86 -8.02
C ALA A 194 20.33 -1.10 -7.33
N PRO A 195 20.34 -1.28 -6.00
CA PRO A 195 21.58 -1.45 -5.24
C PRO A 195 22.11 -2.90 -5.28
N ALA A 196 21.54 -3.78 -6.08
CA ALA A 196 22.00 -5.13 -6.35
C ALA A 196 22.07 -5.35 -7.88
N GLU A 197 23.03 -6.17 -8.31
CA GLU A 197 23.17 -6.51 -9.74
C GLU A 197 21.92 -7.20 -10.29
N LEU A 198 21.29 -8.05 -9.49
CA LEU A 198 20.04 -8.71 -9.84
C LEU A 198 18.85 -7.92 -9.30
N ALA A 199 18.28 -7.10 -10.17
CA ALA A 199 17.03 -6.40 -9.93
C ALA A 199 15.89 -7.10 -10.70
N VAL A 200 14.87 -7.54 -9.98
CA VAL A 200 13.74 -8.32 -10.49
C VAL A 200 12.46 -7.49 -10.44
N ASP A 201 11.87 -7.24 -11.61
CA ASP A 201 10.52 -6.70 -11.69
C ASP A 201 9.49 -7.81 -11.48
N VAL A 202 8.71 -7.69 -10.41
CA VAL A 202 7.70 -8.67 -9.97
C VAL A 202 6.64 -8.92 -11.05
N THR A 203 6.31 -7.90 -11.85
CA THR A 203 5.35 -8.03 -12.96
C THR A 203 5.92 -8.88 -14.10
N SER A 204 7.18 -8.67 -14.44
CA SER A 204 7.88 -9.45 -15.46
C SER A 204 8.11 -10.88 -14.98
N LEU A 205 8.46 -11.06 -13.71
CA LEU A 205 8.61 -12.38 -13.09
C LEU A 205 7.30 -13.18 -13.15
N ALA A 206 6.16 -12.54 -12.83
CA ALA A 206 4.85 -13.19 -12.93
C ALA A 206 4.59 -13.71 -14.34
N ARG A 207 4.78 -12.87 -15.36
CA ARG A 207 4.58 -13.25 -16.75
C ARG A 207 5.51 -14.40 -17.18
N GLN A 208 6.78 -14.35 -16.75
CA GLN A 208 7.76 -15.40 -17.04
C GLN A 208 7.35 -16.76 -16.45
N LEU A 209 6.73 -16.74 -15.28
CA LEU A 209 6.25 -17.95 -14.59
C LEU A 209 4.80 -18.32 -14.93
N GLY A 210 4.17 -17.65 -15.91
CA GLY A 210 2.79 -17.91 -16.32
C GLY A 210 1.74 -17.53 -15.24
N GLN A 211 2.10 -16.62 -14.33
CA GLN A 211 1.21 -16.10 -13.29
C GLN A 211 0.52 -14.80 -13.72
N ASP A 212 -0.65 -14.53 -13.19
CA ASP A 212 -1.26 -13.20 -13.32
C ASP A 212 -0.53 -12.20 -12.41
N PRO A 213 0.10 -11.15 -12.96
CA PRO A 213 0.77 -10.13 -12.14
C PRO A 213 -0.13 -9.43 -11.12
N ARG A 214 -1.44 -9.48 -11.33
CA ARG A 214 -2.46 -8.87 -10.46
C ARG A 214 -3.02 -9.82 -9.41
N GLY A 215 -2.82 -11.11 -9.57
CA GLY A 215 -3.42 -12.17 -8.77
C GLY A 215 -2.43 -13.28 -8.39
N TRP A 216 -1.28 -12.93 -7.81
CA TRP A 216 -0.34 -13.93 -7.34
C TRP A 216 -0.98 -14.94 -6.40
N LEU A 217 -0.76 -16.22 -6.67
CA LEU A 217 -1.19 -17.33 -5.82
C LEU A 217 -0.01 -17.88 -5.01
N PRO A 218 -0.21 -18.24 -3.73
CA PRO A 218 0.86 -18.77 -2.87
C PRO A 218 1.54 -20.02 -3.44
N GLU A 219 0.81 -20.84 -4.18
CA GLU A 219 1.30 -22.07 -4.82
C GLU A 219 2.38 -21.79 -5.89
N ALA A 220 2.52 -20.54 -6.35
CA ALA A 220 3.60 -20.13 -7.25
C ALA A 220 4.94 -19.95 -6.53
N LEU A 221 4.98 -19.84 -5.20
CA LEU A 221 6.22 -19.58 -4.46
C LEU A 221 7.35 -20.57 -4.73
N PRO A 222 7.13 -21.91 -4.78
CA PRO A 222 8.21 -22.84 -5.09
C PRO A 222 8.88 -22.51 -6.42
N ALA A 223 8.11 -22.23 -7.48
CA ALA A 223 8.64 -21.89 -8.80
C ALA A 223 9.36 -20.52 -8.79
N VAL A 224 8.89 -19.56 -8.00
CA VAL A 224 9.58 -18.27 -7.82
C VAL A 224 10.96 -18.48 -7.20
N LEU A 225 11.03 -19.27 -6.12
CA LEU A 225 12.28 -19.50 -5.39
C LEU A 225 13.26 -20.36 -6.20
N GLU A 226 12.77 -21.32 -6.99
CA GLU A 226 13.60 -22.09 -7.91
C GLU A 226 14.18 -21.23 -9.05
N TYR A 227 13.41 -20.23 -9.51
CA TYR A 227 13.83 -19.30 -10.57
C TYR A 227 14.90 -18.31 -10.11
N LEU A 228 14.88 -17.93 -8.83
CA LEU A 228 15.79 -16.92 -8.27
C LEU A 228 17.02 -17.60 -7.63
N PRO A 229 18.23 -17.03 -7.77
CA PRO A 229 19.41 -17.59 -7.14
C PRO A 229 19.33 -17.44 -5.61
N GLU A 230 19.62 -18.53 -4.89
CA GLU A 230 19.67 -18.56 -3.45
C GLU A 230 20.92 -17.85 -2.91
N HIS A 231 20.83 -17.28 -1.71
CA HIS A 231 21.94 -16.64 -1.00
C HIS A 231 22.69 -15.55 -1.80
N THR A 232 21.98 -14.90 -2.72
CA THR A 232 22.52 -13.88 -3.62
C THR A 232 21.89 -12.51 -3.31
N PRO A 233 22.61 -11.39 -3.43
CA PRO A 233 22.00 -10.08 -3.30
C PRO A 233 20.89 -9.86 -4.34
N LEU A 234 19.69 -9.58 -3.86
CA LEU A 234 18.49 -9.40 -4.69
C LEU A 234 17.84 -8.06 -4.43
N ALA A 235 17.31 -7.43 -5.49
CA ALA A 235 16.48 -6.24 -5.43
C ALA A 235 15.13 -6.51 -6.11
N LEU A 236 14.02 -6.38 -5.38
CA LEU A 236 12.66 -6.57 -5.90
C LEU A 236 11.99 -5.23 -6.20
N TYR A 237 11.50 -5.09 -7.41
CA TYR A 237 10.74 -3.93 -7.88
C TYR A 237 9.31 -4.32 -8.23
N GLY A 238 8.37 -3.44 -7.94
CA GLY A 238 6.99 -3.56 -8.40
C GLY A 238 6.01 -3.95 -7.31
N ARG A 239 4.81 -4.37 -7.71
CA ARG A 239 3.72 -4.68 -6.81
C ARG A 239 3.55 -6.18 -6.64
N GLY A 240 3.55 -6.64 -5.40
CA GLY A 240 3.31 -8.03 -5.07
C GLY A 240 2.73 -8.17 -3.65
N PRO A 241 2.23 -9.35 -3.28
CA PRO A 241 1.74 -9.61 -1.93
C PRO A 241 2.90 -9.65 -0.92
N ASN A 242 2.59 -9.39 0.35
CA ASN A 242 3.56 -9.36 1.44
C ASN A 242 4.35 -10.68 1.59
N TRP A 243 3.68 -11.83 1.41
CA TRP A 243 4.32 -13.13 1.50
C TRP A 243 5.34 -13.38 0.39
N LEU A 244 5.17 -12.82 -0.81
CA LEU A 244 6.15 -12.93 -1.88
C LEU A 244 7.45 -12.19 -1.51
N TYR A 245 7.34 -10.94 -1.04
CA TYR A 245 8.49 -10.17 -0.57
C TYR A 245 9.20 -10.84 0.60
N ALA A 246 8.43 -11.38 1.55
CA ALA A 246 8.96 -12.12 2.68
C ALA A 246 9.71 -13.39 2.25
N ALA A 247 9.14 -14.18 1.33
CA ALA A 247 9.76 -15.41 0.84
C ALA A 247 11.09 -15.14 0.12
N VAL A 248 11.10 -14.16 -0.80
CA VAL A 248 12.33 -13.80 -1.53
C VAL A 248 13.38 -13.18 -0.59
N ALA A 249 12.97 -12.41 0.42
CA ALA A 249 13.88 -11.89 1.44
C ALA A 249 14.50 -13.00 2.30
N ALA A 250 13.73 -14.04 2.62
CA ALA A 250 14.22 -15.22 3.32
C ALA A 250 15.17 -16.06 2.44
N HIS A 251 14.85 -16.21 1.17
CA HIS A 251 15.65 -16.94 0.18
C HIS A 251 17.01 -16.28 -0.09
N ALA A 252 17.05 -14.97 -0.16
CA ALA A 252 18.28 -14.21 -0.31
C ALA A 252 19.21 -14.28 0.91
N TRP A 253 18.71 -14.63 2.12
CA TRP A 253 19.51 -14.70 3.34
C TRP A 253 20.71 -15.66 3.22
N PRO A 254 21.95 -15.31 3.67
CA PRO A 254 22.32 -14.09 4.42
C PRO A 254 22.65 -12.87 3.55
N ALA A 255 22.66 -12.99 2.22
CA ALA A 255 22.99 -11.89 1.32
C ALA A 255 22.01 -10.72 1.47
N ALA A 256 22.38 -9.55 0.97
CA ALA A 256 21.57 -8.34 1.05
C ALA A 256 20.26 -8.49 0.27
N PHE A 257 19.17 -7.99 0.81
CA PHE A 257 17.88 -7.92 0.14
C PHE A 257 17.36 -6.48 0.13
N TYR A 258 16.98 -6.04 -1.05
CA TYR A 258 16.44 -4.71 -1.29
C TYR A 258 15.04 -4.82 -1.89
N LEU A 259 14.21 -3.83 -1.62
CA LEU A 259 12.92 -3.69 -2.26
C LEU A 259 12.65 -2.22 -2.60
N PHE A 260 11.86 -2.01 -3.64
CA PHE A 260 11.47 -0.66 -4.02
C PHE A 260 10.20 -0.25 -3.26
N ASP A 261 10.34 0.71 -2.35
CA ASP A 261 9.20 1.36 -1.69
C ASP A 261 8.87 2.66 -2.43
N VAL A 262 7.60 2.85 -2.77
CA VAL A 262 7.13 4.01 -3.56
C VAL A 262 7.34 5.36 -2.87
N ARG A 263 7.57 5.36 -1.55
CA ARG A 263 7.82 6.56 -0.73
C ARG A 263 9.32 6.82 -0.54
N CYS A 264 10.11 5.76 -0.42
CA CYS A 264 11.51 5.83 -0.01
C CYS A 264 12.50 5.46 -1.13
N GLY A 265 12.03 4.96 -2.28
CA GLY A 265 12.88 4.38 -3.31
C GLY A 265 13.41 3.01 -2.92
N TRP A 266 14.65 2.69 -3.29
CA TRP A 266 15.27 1.42 -2.90
C TRP A 266 15.59 1.37 -1.42
N VAL A 267 15.09 0.36 -0.75
CA VAL A 267 15.21 0.14 0.70
C VAL A 267 15.87 -1.20 0.95
N GLN A 268 16.94 -1.24 1.73
CA GLN A 268 17.46 -2.48 2.28
C GLN A 268 16.58 -2.92 3.45
N ALA A 269 16.24 -4.22 3.52
CA ALA A 269 15.56 -4.77 4.68
C ALA A 269 16.40 -4.52 5.95
N PRO A 270 15.91 -3.74 6.94
CA PRO A 270 16.71 -3.34 8.10
C PRO A 270 16.96 -4.53 9.03
N ALA A 271 18.08 -4.50 9.77
CA ALA A 271 18.27 -5.36 10.91
C ALA A 271 17.43 -4.84 12.09
N LEU A 272 16.70 -5.73 12.78
CA LEU A 272 15.88 -5.39 13.92
C LEU A 272 16.57 -5.84 15.22
N PRO A 273 16.65 -5.01 16.26
CA PRO A 273 17.24 -5.42 17.53
C PRO A 273 16.33 -6.41 18.27
N TRP A 274 16.91 -7.36 18.97
CA TRP A 274 16.18 -8.20 19.92
C TRP A 274 15.86 -7.41 21.18
N GLY A 275 14.64 -7.53 21.69
CA GLY A 275 14.26 -6.87 22.93
C GLY A 275 12.76 -6.89 23.21
N THR A 276 12.36 -6.16 24.23
CA THR A 276 10.95 -5.97 24.58
C THR A 276 10.32 -4.98 23.62
N PRO A 277 9.21 -5.37 22.95
CA PRO A 277 8.45 -4.46 22.08
C PRO A 277 8.08 -3.14 22.75
N THR A 278 8.09 -2.08 21.99
CA THR A 278 7.74 -0.73 22.46
C THR A 278 6.31 -0.34 22.05
N GLU A 279 5.85 0.82 22.52
CA GLU A 279 4.58 1.38 22.10
C GLU A 279 4.52 1.68 20.59
N ALA A 280 5.66 1.90 19.94
CA ALA A 280 5.71 2.17 18.50
C ALA A 280 5.46 0.91 17.64
N LEU A 281 5.81 -0.27 18.18
CA LEU A 281 5.52 -1.57 17.54
C LEU A 281 5.07 -2.56 18.62
N ARG A 282 3.78 -2.64 18.86
CA ARG A 282 3.22 -3.59 19.82
C ARG A 282 3.22 -5.00 19.25
N VAL A 283 3.55 -5.97 20.07
CA VAL A 283 3.56 -7.39 19.67
C VAL A 283 2.82 -8.22 20.71
N ALA A 284 1.76 -8.89 20.29
CA ALA A 284 1.11 -9.92 21.09
C ALA A 284 1.63 -11.30 20.68
N VAL A 285 1.90 -12.15 21.68
CA VAL A 285 2.45 -13.49 21.47
C VAL A 285 1.38 -14.52 21.80
N GLN A 286 1.04 -15.36 20.83
CA GLN A 286 0.15 -16.51 21.03
C GLN A 286 0.97 -17.79 20.85
N ARG A 287 0.78 -18.77 21.76
CA ARG A 287 1.51 -20.03 21.75
C ARG A 287 0.55 -21.16 21.44
N GLY A 288 0.78 -21.85 20.31
CA GLY A 288 0.15 -23.11 19.96
C GLY A 288 1.08 -24.29 20.19
N GLU A 289 0.61 -25.50 19.91
CA GLU A 289 1.38 -26.74 20.08
C GLU A 289 2.58 -26.85 19.14
N ILE A 290 2.42 -26.39 17.90
CA ILE A 290 3.42 -26.55 16.82
C ILE A 290 4.01 -25.23 16.33
N ALA A 291 3.47 -24.09 16.75
CA ALA A 291 3.92 -22.77 16.32
C ALA A 291 3.65 -21.71 17.38
N VAL A 292 4.40 -20.63 17.28
CA VAL A 292 4.10 -19.36 17.94
C VAL A 292 3.57 -18.40 16.90
N GLN A 293 2.58 -17.59 17.23
CA GLN A 293 2.11 -16.47 16.41
C GLN A 293 2.48 -15.16 17.08
N LEU A 294 3.06 -14.25 16.28
CA LEU A 294 3.32 -12.86 16.67
C LEU A 294 2.37 -11.94 15.93
N ASP A 295 1.50 -11.28 16.68
CA ASP A 295 0.58 -10.28 16.16
C ASP A 295 1.18 -8.88 16.33
N PHE A 296 1.71 -8.33 15.25
CA PHE A 296 2.29 -7.00 15.20
C PHE A 296 1.21 -5.93 14.99
N ARG A 297 1.27 -4.86 15.77
CA ARG A 297 0.38 -3.70 15.64
C ARG A 297 1.18 -2.41 15.68
N LEU A 298 0.95 -1.59 14.67
CA LEU A 298 1.41 -0.20 14.63
C LEU A 298 0.30 0.66 15.25
N PRO A 299 0.50 1.28 16.41
CA PRO A 299 -0.50 2.19 17.02
C PRO A 299 -0.77 3.40 16.14
N GLU A 300 0.27 3.91 15.50
CA GLU A 300 0.16 4.90 14.44
C GLU A 300 0.21 4.18 13.09
N SER A 301 -0.71 4.52 12.22
CA SER A 301 -0.84 3.86 10.91
C SER A 301 0.35 4.13 9.97
N TYR A 302 1.27 4.99 10.37
CA TYR A 302 2.48 5.35 9.65
C TYR A 302 3.74 4.92 10.43
N LEU A 303 4.68 4.29 9.73
CA LEU A 303 5.99 3.92 10.27
C LEU A 303 7.09 4.47 9.36
N ASP A 304 7.97 5.29 9.91
CA ASP A 304 9.13 5.80 9.19
C ASP A 304 10.22 4.72 9.16
N LEU A 305 10.79 4.49 7.97
CA LEU A 305 11.91 3.57 7.78
C LEU A 305 13.11 3.91 8.68
N ALA A 306 13.38 5.19 8.90
CA ALA A 306 14.49 5.64 9.76
C ALA A 306 14.38 5.15 11.21
N THR A 307 13.16 4.90 11.69
CA THR A 307 12.92 4.38 13.04
C THR A 307 12.99 2.86 13.14
N ALA A 308 12.98 2.15 12.01
CA ALA A 308 12.89 0.70 11.96
C ALA A 308 14.03 0.01 12.71
N ALA A 309 15.26 0.49 12.54
CA ALA A 309 16.45 -0.08 13.20
C ALA A 309 16.43 0.06 14.74
N THR A 310 15.52 0.88 15.29
CA THR A 310 15.34 1.09 16.73
C THR A 310 14.16 0.34 17.32
N LEU A 311 13.41 -0.43 16.51
CA LEU A 311 12.22 -1.16 16.94
C LEU A 311 12.60 -2.56 17.43
N PRO A 312 12.61 -2.81 18.75
CA PRO A 312 12.93 -4.13 19.27
C PRO A 312 11.80 -5.12 19.01
N ILE A 313 12.19 -6.35 18.64
CA ILE A 313 11.29 -7.47 18.45
C ILE A 313 11.58 -8.59 19.47
N PRO A 314 10.55 -9.34 19.94
CA PRO A 314 10.74 -10.33 20.97
C PRO A 314 11.56 -11.52 20.43
N PRO A 315 12.52 -12.05 21.18
CA PRO A 315 13.15 -13.33 20.84
C PRO A 315 12.11 -14.45 20.98
N VAL A 316 12.04 -15.31 19.97
CA VAL A 316 11.13 -16.47 19.97
C VAL A 316 11.94 -17.73 19.64
N THR A 317 11.77 -18.75 20.47
CA THR A 317 12.28 -20.11 20.19
C THR A 317 11.06 -21.00 20.01
N ALA A 318 10.78 -21.39 18.76
CA ALA A 318 9.70 -22.29 18.41
C ALA A 318 10.04 -23.03 17.11
N PRO A 319 9.52 -24.24 16.90
CA PRO A 319 9.67 -24.94 15.62
C PRO A 319 9.11 -24.13 14.47
N GLY A 320 7.92 -23.56 14.63
CA GLY A 320 7.25 -22.72 13.63
C GLY A 320 6.88 -21.35 14.16
N LEU A 321 6.91 -20.36 13.27
CA LEU A 321 6.52 -18.99 13.60
C LEU A 321 5.58 -18.42 12.55
N ILE A 322 4.44 -17.92 13.01
CA ILE A 322 3.46 -17.19 12.20
C ILE A 322 3.59 -15.72 12.53
N LEU A 323 3.85 -14.91 11.51
CA LEU A 323 3.93 -13.46 11.60
C LEU A 323 2.62 -12.85 11.09
N ASN A 324 1.90 -12.15 11.94
CA ASN A 324 0.62 -11.53 11.62
C ASN A 324 0.67 -10.02 11.90
N GLY A 325 0.00 -9.23 11.08
CA GLY A 325 -0.09 -7.78 11.24
C GLY A 325 -0.32 -7.06 9.93
N LYS A 326 -0.38 -5.73 10.03
CA LYS A 326 -0.42 -4.83 8.88
C LYS A 326 0.85 -3.99 8.88
N LEU A 327 1.81 -4.41 8.08
CA LEU A 327 3.17 -3.87 8.07
C LEU A 327 3.60 -3.53 6.64
N PRO A 328 4.52 -2.58 6.45
CA PRO A 328 5.14 -2.33 5.15
C PRO A 328 6.01 -3.52 4.71
N HIS A 329 6.19 -3.70 3.41
CA HIS A 329 6.94 -4.84 2.85
C HIS A 329 8.37 -4.93 3.38
N TRP A 330 9.04 -3.78 3.60
CA TRP A 330 10.40 -3.78 4.15
C TRP A 330 10.46 -4.33 5.59
N LEU A 331 9.41 -4.13 6.40
CA LEU A 331 9.35 -4.69 7.74
C LEU A 331 9.04 -6.20 7.72
N TRP A 332 8.15 -6.66 6.83
CA TRP A 332 7.95 -8.09 6.59
C TRP A 332 9.25 -8.78 6.20
N SER A 333 10.00 -8.18 5.27
CA SER A 333 11.30 -8.69 4.84
C SER A 333 12.33 -8.73 5.98
N ALA A 334 12.35 -7.70 6.82
CA ALA A 334 13.22 -7.64 7.99
C ALA A 334 12.89 -8.74 9.02
N LEU A 335 11.59 -8.92 9.32
CA LEU A 335 11.12 -9.91 10.30
C LEU A 335 11.49 -11.35 9.87
N VAL A 336 11.21 -11.74 8.63
CA VAL A 336 11.52 -13.11 8.18
C VAL A 336 13.03 -13.36 8.16
N ARG A 337 13.85 -12.35 7.87
CA ARG A 337 15.31 -12.44 7.93
C ARG A 337 15.83 -12.56 9.37
N GLN A 338 15.17 -11.92 10.33
CA GLN A 338 15.54 -11.97 11.74
C GLN A 338 15.18 -13.32 12.38
N TYR A 339 14.06 -13.95 11.97
CA TYR A 339 13.60 -15.22 12.52
C TYR A 339 14.02 -16.46 11.71
N GLN A 340 15.11 -16.38 10.92
CA GLN A 340 15.61 -17.49 10.09
C GLN A 340 15.98 -18.76 10.89
N HIS A 341 16.17 -18.67 12.19
CA HIS A 341 16.46 -19.79 13.06
C HIS A 341 15.25 -20.72 13.33
N CYS A 342 14.00 -20.26 13.05
CA CYS A 342 12.81 -21.11 13.14
C CYS A 342 12.80 -22.13 12.00
N ALA A 343 12.34 -23.36 12.27
CA ALA A 343 12.32 -24.39 11.25
C ALA A 343 11.36 -24.07 10.08
N TRP A 344 10.28 -23.33 10.33
CA TRP A 344 9.43 -22.77 9.28
C TRP A 344 8.87 -21.40 9.70
N LEU A 345 8.60 -20.55 8.69
CA LEU A 345 8.04 -19.21 8.83
C LEU A 345 6.83 -19.05 7.93
N ALA A 346 5.76 -18.47 8.45
CA ALA A 346 4.57 -18.10 7.69
C ALA A 346 4.20 -16.63 7.92
N VAL A 347 3.65 -15.99 6.89
CA VAL A 347 3.20 -14.60 6.91
C VAL A 347 1.71 -14.54 6.66
N ALA A 348 0.97 -13.90 7.56
CA ALA A 348 -0.47 -13.77 7.45
C ALA A 348 -0.88 -13.02 6.18
N TYR A 349 -1.90 -13.56 5.52
CA TYR A 349 -2.50 -12.98 4.33
C TYR A 349 -4.02 -13.00 4.46
N PRO A 350 -4.62 -11.89 4.92
CA PRO A 350 -6.04 -11.85 5.29
C PRO A 350 -7.00 -12.27 4.17
N GLN A 351 -6.65 -12.01 2.91
CA GLN A 351 -7.47 -12.40 1.76
C GLN A 351 -7.60 -13.93 1.59
N MET A 352 -6.68 -14.70 2.17
CA MET A 352 -6.72 -16.18 2.17
C MET A 352 -7.24 -16.76 3.50
N GLY A 353 -7.59 -15.90 4.47
CA GLY A 353 -8.05 -16.34 5.80
C GLY A 353 -6.98 -17.07 6.63
N GLY A 354 -5.69 -17.00 6.26
CA GLY A 354 -4.61 -17.74 6.90
C GLY A 354 -3.25 -17.06 6.74
N ALA A 355 -2.19 -17.86 6.90
CA ALA A 355 -0.81 -17.44 6.69
C ALA A 355 -0.12 -18.32 5.66
N VAL A 356 0.66 -17.73 4.77
CA VAL A 356 1.42 -18.43 3.72
C VAL A 356 2.79 -18.80 4.25
N ILE A 357 3.18 -20.06 4.13
CA ILE A 357 4.54 -20.51 4.48
C ILE A 357 5.52 -19.93 3.46
N VAL A 358 6.42 -19.09 3.94
CA VAL A 358 7.39 -18.33 3.11
C VAL A 358 8.79 -18.91 3.16
N ARG A 359 9.08 -19.72 4.18
CA ARG A 359 10.32 -20.48 4.36
C ARG A 359 10.04 -21.74 5.17
N SER A 360 10.66 -22.85 4.78
CA SER A 360 10.58 -24.09 5.55
C SER A 360 11.82 -24.95 5.37
N ALA A 361 12.25 -25.58 6.45
CA ALA A 361 13.21 -26.67 6.47
C ALA A 361 12.53 -28.02 6.80
N ILE A 362 11.19 -28.06 6.79
CA ILE A 362 10.36 -29.22 7.15
C ILE A 362 9.56 -29.65 5.92
N GLU A 363 9.67 -30.91 5.53
CA GLU A 363 9.03 -31.47 4.33
C GLU A 363 7.50 -31.42 4.43
N GLU A 364 6.93 -31.67 5.62
CA GLU A 364 5.48 -31.66 5.86
C GLU A 364 4.87 -30.26 5.83
N ARG A 365 5.69 -29.22 5.70
CA ARG A 365 5.25 -27.81 5.64
C ARG A 365 5.90 -27.05 4.50
N PRO A 366 5.59 -27.43 3.25
CA PRO A 366 6.25 -26.84 2.10
C PRO A 366 5.90 -25.37 1.93
N VAL A 367 6.81 -24.64 1.32
CA VAL A 367 6.63 -23.23 0.95
C VAL A 367 5.45 -23.07 0.00
N GLY A 368 4.68 -22.01 0.15
CA GLY A 368 3.48 -21.73 -0.65
C GLY A 368 2.19 -22.32 -0.07
N VAL A 369 2.27 -23.20 0.92
CA VAL A 369 1.08 -23.76 1.60
C VAL A 369 0.53 -22.75 2.61
N CYS A 370 -0.81 -22.67 2.69
CA CYS A 370 -1.50 -21.85 3.68
C CYS A 370 -1.75 -22.65 4.96
N VAL A 371 -1.48 -22.01 6.10
CA VAL A 371 -1.79 -22.53 7.44
C VAL A 371 -2.79 -21.62 8.15
N ALA A 372 -3.61 -22.17 9.04
CA ALA A 372 -4.53 -21.40 9.83
C ALA A 372 -3.80 -20.49 10.83
N LEU A 373 -4.36 -19.31 11.08
CA LEU A 373 -3.95 -18.46 12.19
C LEU A 373 -4.36 -19.11 13.52
N LEU A 374 -3.56 -18.91 14.56
CA LEU A 374 -3.94 -19.32 15.89
C LEU A 374 -5.16 -18.49 16.34
N GLN A 375 -6.18 -19.18 16.85
CA GLN A 375 -7.36 -18.51 17.40
C GLN A 375 -7.03 -17.96 18.78
N LYS A 376 -7.61 -16.78 19.09
CA LYS A 376 -7.48 -16.17 20.43
C LYS A 376 -8.24 -16.94 21.47
#